data_c831da1add4578e5eed491ebbddbd66b
#
_entry.id   c831da1add4578e5eed491ebbddbd66b
#
_cell.length_a   1.000
_cell.length_b   1.000
_cell.length_c   1.000
_cell.angle_alpha   90.00
_cell.angle_beta   90.00
_cell.angle_gamma   90.00
#
_symmetry.space_group_name_H-M   'P 1'
#
loop_
_entity.id
_entity.type
_entity.pdbx_description
1 polymer ?
#
loop_
_entity_poly.entity_id
_entity_poly.type
_entity_poly.pdbx_seq_one_letter_code
_entity_poly.pdbx_strand_id
1 'polypeptide(L)'
;IILGISWSSQVFSKDCVILLHGLARSDSSFLIMQRTLKMQGYYVVNLGYPSREKLIKELVRDTIPDAIRACGKRRINFVTHSLGGIMVRTYLAFNELQNLDHVVMLAPPNKGSEIVDVTRKLFGFNWVNGPAGQELSTDKDSTPNTLPPVSFSLGVVAGSMSFNPVYSNVINGPDDGKVSVSSTQVAGMSDHIVLPVTHTFMMNNPLVISQVKNYLK
;
A
#
# COMPACT_ATOMS: atom_id res chain seq x y z
N ILE A 1 22.85 1.22 54.19
CA ILE A 1 21.99 1.94 53.23
C ILE A 1 22.30 1.33 51.87
N ILE A 2 21.40 0.50 51.35
CA ILE A 2 21.50 -0.11 50.02
C ILE A 2 20.74 0.81 49.07
N LEU A 3 21.45 1.55 48.23
CA LEU A 3 20.89 2.34 47.14
C LEU A 3 20.45 1.38 46.00
N GLY A 4 19.17 1.11 45.91
CA GLY A 4 18.59 0.38 44.79
C GLY A 4 18.65 1.24 43.54
N ILE A 5 19.49 0.86 42.57
CA ILE A 5 19.48 1.44 41.21
C ILE A 5 18.28 0.85 40.48
N SER A 6 17.22 1.63 40.37
CA SER A 6 16.07 1.29 39.51
C SER A 6 16.48 1.50 38.06
N TRP A 7 16.72 0.41 37.34
CA TRP A 7 16.87 0.42 35.87
C TRP A 7 15.45 0.54 35.28
N SER A 8 15.05 1.75 34.98
CA SER A 8 13.90 1.99 34.10
C SER A 8 14.31 1.50 32.71
N SER A 9 13.89 0.32 32.33
CA SER A 9 13.94 -0.11 30.93
C SER A 9 12.96 0.79 30.16
N GLN A 10 13.48 1.83 29.52
CA GLN A 10 12.73 2.52 28.47
C GLN A 10 12.44 1.47 27.40
N VAL A 11 11.21 0.99 27.38
CA VAL A 11 10.68 0.24 26.23
C VAL A 11 10.66 1.23 25.07
N PHE A 12 11.73 1.27 24.29
CA PHE A 12 11.74 1.97 23.02
C PHE A 12 10.62 1.35 22.17
N SER A 13 9.55 2.09 21.99
CA SER A 13 8.54 1.73 21.00
C SER A 13 9.26 1.53 19.67
N LYS A 14 9.13 0.34 19.07
CA LYS A 14 9.61 0.08 17.71
C LYS A 14 9.11 1.15 16.75
N ASP A 15 9.67 1.17 15.56
CA ASP A 15 9.31 2.07 14.48
C ASP A 15 7.80 2.14 14.24
N CYS A 16 7.38 3.19 13.58
CA CYS A 16 5.99 3.36 13.18
C CYS A 16 5.73 2.65 11.85
N VAL A 17 4.59 1.97 11.75
CA VAL A 17 4.09 1.41 10.49
C VAL A 17 2.76 2.06 10.15
N ILE A 18 2.70 2.75 9.02
CA ILE A 18 1.48 3.34 8.48
C ILE A 18 0.86 2.34 7.49
N LEU A 19 -0.41 1.98 7.72
CA LEU A 19 -1.18 1.10 6.85
C LEU A 19 -2.15 1.94 6.01
N LEU A 20 -2.11 1.76 4.67
CA LEU A 20 -3.02 2.44 3.75
C LEU A 20 -3.76 1.42 2.88
N HIS A 21 -5.07 1.35 3.05
CA HIS A 21 -5.94 0.41 2.33
C HIS A 21 -6.09 0.74 0.83
N GLY A 22 -6.73 -0.13 0.08
CA GLY A 22 -7.00 0.04 -1.34
C GLY A 22 -8.30 0.79 -1.63
N LEU A 23 -8.57 0.95 -2.94
CA LEU A 23 -9.81 1.52 -3.45
C LEU A 23 -11.03 0.73 -2.97
N ALA A 24 -12.10 1.43 -2.61
CA ALA A 24 -13.36 0.86 -2.12
C ALA A 24 -13.17 -0.10 -0.92
N ARG A 25 -12.21 0.21 -0.05
CA ARG A 25 -11.89 -0.50 1.18
C ARG A 25 -11.95 0.45 2.38
N SER A 26 -11.70 -0.10 3.56
CA SER A 26 -11.53 0.64 4.81
C SER A 26 -10.31 0.13 5.57
N ASP A 27 -9.96 0.80 6.66
CA ASP A 27 -8.94 0.39 7.62
C ASP A 27 -9.12 -1.04 8.14
N SER A 28 -10.36 -1.53 8.23
CA SER A 28 -10.66 -2.91 8.64
C SER A 28 -10.00 -3.97 7.75
N SER A 29 -9.66 -3.64 6.50
CA SER A 29 -8.94 -4.52 5.57
C SER A 29 -7.57 -4.95 6.10
N PHE A 30 -6.94 -4.14 6.94
CA PHE A 30 -5.63 -4.40 7.54
C PHE A 30 -5.69 -4.92 8.99
N LEU A 31 -6.84 -5.28 9.51
CA LEU A 31 -7.01 -5.59 10.93
C LEU A 31 -6.08 -6.72 11.43
N ILE A 32 -5.90 -7.79 10.64
CA ILE A 32 -5.02 -8.92 10.99
C ILE A 32 -3.55 -8.46 10.93
N MET A 33 -3.15 -7.78 9.85
CA MET A 33 -1.81 -7.21 9.71
C MET A 33 -1.48 -6.25 10.85
N GLN A 34 -2.39 -5.32 11.14
CA GLN A 34 -2.26 -4.37 12.24
C GLN A 34 -2.02 -5.07 13.59
N ARG A 35 -2.83 -6.08 13.92
CA ARG A 35 -2.67 -6.85 15.16
C ARG A 35 -1.32 -7.57 15.20
N THR A 36 -0.94 -8.19 14.09
CA THR A 36 0.33 -8.91 13.99
C THR A 36 1.54 -7.98 14.20
N LEU A 37 1.54 -6.80 13.56
CA LEU A 37 2.62 -5.82 13.70
C LEU A 37 2.66 -5.22 15.11
N LYS A 38 1.50 -4.92 15.72
CA LYS A 38 1.43 -4.47 17.13
C LYS A 38 1.99 -5.51 18.09
N MET A 39 1.70 -6.79 17.90
CA MET A 39 2.26 -7.89 18.71
C MET A 39 3.80 -7.99 18.58
N GLN A 40 4.37 -7.49 17.48
CA GLN A 40 5.83 -7.40 17.28
C GLN A 40 6.45 -6.11 17.85
N GLY A 41 5.64 -5.27 18.48
CA GLY A 41 6.07 -4.05 19.15
C GLY A 41 6.12 -2.80 18.26
N TYR A 42 5.65 -2.86 16.99
CA TYR A 42 5.51 -1.66 16.15
C TYR A 42 4.41 -0.74 16.67
N TYR A 43 4.63 0.57 16.54
CA TYR A 43 3.55 1.53 16.64
C TYR A 43 2.81 1.56 15.30
N VAL A 44 1.53 1.21 15.28
CA VAL A 44 0.81 1.04 14.00
C VAL A 44 -0.29 2.09 13.88
N VAL A 45 -0.21 2.87 12.82
CA VAL A 45 -1.20 3.84 12.38
C VAL A 45 -1.99 3.24 11.22
N ASN A 46 -3.28 3.07 11.38
CA ASN A 46 -4.19 2.51 10.38
C ASN A 46 -5.40 3.43 10.25
N LEU A 47 -5.32 4.36 9.31
CA LEU A 47 -6.36 5.37 9.08
C LEU A 47 -7.27 4.96 7.93
N GLY A 48 -8.58 5.05 8.17
CA GLY A 48 -9.57 5.03 7.11
C GLY A 48 -9.57 6.35 6.34
N TYR A 49 -9.84 6.28 5.03
CA TYR A 49 -10.00 7.46 4.19
C TYR A 49 -11.05 7.21 3.08
N PRO A 50 -11.70 8.28 2.56
CA PRO A 50 -12.80 8.15 1.61
C PRO A 50 -12.29 7.87 0.19
N SER A 51 -11.75 6.66 -0.04
CA SER A 51 -11.02 6.27 -1.26
C SER A 51 -11.83 6.37 -2.57
N ARG A 52 -13.16 6.51 -2.49
CA ARG A 52 -14.08 6.64 -3.65
C ARG A 52 -14.61 8.05 -3.88
N GLU A 53 -14.29 9.01 -3.01
CA GLU A 53 -14.95 10.33 -3.00
C GLU A 53 -14.07 11.43 -3.58
N LYS A 54 -12.77 11.22 -3.67
CA LYS A 54 -11.77 12.23 -4.01
C LYS A 54 -10.78 11.74 -5.05
N LEU A 55 -10.10 12.67 -5.71
CA LEU A 55 -8.94 12.41 -6.56
C LEU A 55 -7.75 11.92 -5.71
N ILE A 56 -6.83 11.17 -6.31
CA ILE A 56 -5.65 10.64 -5.61
C ILE A 56 -4.87 11.76 -4.91
N LYS A 57 -4.62 12.89 -5.58
CA LYS A 57 -3.91 14.03 -4.99
C LYS A 57 -4.60 14.61 -3.75
N GLU A 58 -5.92 14.59 -3.71
CA GLU A 58 -6.69 15.08 -2.57
C GLU A 58 -6.63 14.09 -1.40
N LEU A 59 -6.76 12.78 -1.70
CA LEU A 59 -6.57 11.72 -0.71
C LEU A 59 -5.18 11.80 -0.08
N VAL A 60 -4.14 12.00 -0.88
CA VAL A 60 -2.75 12.15 -0.41
C VAL A 60 -2.62 13.34 0.53
N ARG A 61 -3.10 14.52 0.11
CA ARG A 61 -3.04 15.76 0.91
C ARG A 61 -3.76 15.61 2.25
N ASP A 62 -4.92 14.96 2.25
CA ASP A 62 -5.81 14.90 3.41
C ASP A 62 -5.49 13.74 4.35
N THR A 63 -4.71 12.72 3.92
CA THR A 63 -4.49 11.49 4.70
C THR A 63 -3.04 11.32 5.15
N ILE A 64 -2.07 11.45 4.24
CA ILE A 64 -0.68 11.06 4.53
C ILE A 64 -0.03 11.96 5.59
N PRO A 65 -0.16 13.29 5.56
CA PRO A 65 0.42 14.16 6.60
C PRO A 65 -0.11 13.83 8.01
N ASP A 66 -1.39 13.48 8.13
CA ASP A 66 -1.99 13.13 9.42
C ASP A 66 -1.45 11.80 9.94
N ALA A 67 -1.28 10.81 9.07
CA ALA A 67 -0.68 9.53 9.41
C ALA A 67 0.78 9.70 9.88
N ILE A 68 1.56 10.53 9.18
CA ILE A 68 2.94 10.86 9.56
C ILE A 68 2.98 11.55 10.93
N ARG A 69 2.12 12.54 11.16
CA ARG A 69 2.03 13.23 12.47
C ARG A 69 1.71 12.26 13.61
N ALA A 70 0.85 11.28 13.37
CA ALA A 70 0.50 10.27 14.36
C ALA A 70 1.70 9.37 14.75
N CYS A 71 2.68 9.20 13.87
CA CYS A 71 3.92 8.47 14.16
C CYS A 71 4.87 9.22 15.12
N GLY A 72 4.75 10.54 15.21
CA GLY A 72 5.65 11.39 16.01
C GLY A 72 7.09 11.35 15.47
N LYS A 73 8.07 11.16 16.36
CA LYS A 73 9.51 11.16 16.01
C LYS A 73 10.05 9.77 15.60
N ARG A 74 9.19 8.75 15.46
CA ARG A 74 9.62 7.40 15.12
C ARG A 74 10.10 7.33 13.66
N ARG A 75 10.95 6.34 13.35
CA ARG A 75 11.18 5.95 11.96
C ARG A 75 9.85 5.45 11.38
N ILE A 76 9.60 5.76 10.13
CA ILE A 76 8.32 5.51 9.45
C ILE A 76 8.51 4.45 8.39
N ASN A 77 7.64 3.46 8.45
CA ASN A 77 7.45 2.46 7.43
C ASN A 77 6.03 2.58 6.87
N PHE A 78 5.87 2.32 5.59
CA PHE A 78 4.56 2.18 4.97
C PHE A 78 4.30 0.74 4.58
N VAL A 79 3.10 0.24 4.86
CA VAL A 79 2.57 -1.00 4.27
C VAL A 79 1.25 -0.64 3.61
N THR A 80 1.18 -0.80 2.31
CA THR A 80 0.07 -0.30 1.50
C THR A 80 -0.55 -1.42 0.67
N HIS A 81 -1.81 -1.25 0.32
CA HIS A 81 -2.49 -2.13 -0.61
C HIS A 81 -3.04 -1.33 -1.80
N SER A 82 -2.78 -1.81 -3.02
CA SER A 82 -3.40 -1.29 -4.25
C SER A 82 -3.24 0.24 -4.38
N LEU A 83 -4.35 1.00 -4.43
CA LEU A 83 -4.37 2.47 -4.45
C LEU A 83 -3.47 3.11 -3.38
N GLY A 84 -3.41 2.53 -2.18
CA GLY A 84 -2.57 3.05 -1.10
C GLY A 84 -1.09 3.16 -1.49
N GLY A 85 -0.58 2.26 -2.35
CA GLY A 85 0.78 2.32 -2.89
C GLY A 85 0.97 3.51 -3.82
N ILE A 86 -0.02 3.80 -4.68
CA ILE A 86 0.02 4.97 -5.58
C ILE A 86 -0.03 6.27 -4.77
N MET A 87 -0.81 6.31 -3.70
CA MET A 87 -0.85 7.47 -2.79
C MET A 87 0.53 7.74 -2.16
N VAL A 88 1.23 6.72 -1.67
CA VAL A 88 2.59 6.88 -1.10
C VAL A 88 3.58 7.32 -2.18
N ARG A 89 3.54 6.72 -3.38
CA ARG A 89 4.38 7.18 -4.50
C ARG A 89 4.11 8.64 -4.86
N THR A 90 2.84 9.03 -4.92
CA THR A 90 2.45 10.42 -5.21
C THR A 90 2.98 11.37 -4.12
N TYR A 91 2.88 10.99 -2.85
CA TYR A 91 3.40 11.82 -1.76
C TYR A 91 4.91 11.97 -1.83
N LEU A 92 5.65 10.86 -1.95
CA LEU A 92 7.12 10.83 -1.92
C LEU A 92 7.77 11.36 -3.21
N ALA A 93 7.01 11.49 -4.32
CA ALA A 93 7.48 12.15 -5.53
C ALA A 93 7.70 13.66 -5.34
N PHE A 94 7.02 14.29 -4.39
CA PHE A 94 7.03 15.73 -4.17
C PHE A 94 7.41 16.14 -2.74
N ASN A 95 7.63 15.16 -1.84
CA ASN A 95 7.95 15.42 -0.43
C ASN A 95 9.07 14.51 0.03
N GLU A 96 10.08 15.10 0.66
CA GLU A 96 11.12 14.34 1.35
C GLU A 96 10.65 13.98 2.77
N LEU A 97 10.87 12.72 3.17
CA LEU A 97 10.57 12.22 4.51
C LEU A 97 11.86 11.66 5.12
N GLN A 98 12.57 12.49 5.89
CA GLN A 98 13.91 12.16 6.41
C GLN A 98 13.94 10.93 7.33
N ASN A 99 12.86 10.64 8.02
CA ASN A 99 12.73 9.47 8.89
C ASN A 99 11.99 8.29 8.23
N LEU A 100 11.88 8.28 6.89
CA LEU A 100 11.40 7.13 6.12
C LEU A 100 12.44 6.01 6.18
N ASP A 101 11.96 4.80 6.46
CA ASP A 101 12.78 3.58 6.45
C ASP A 101 12.42 2.70 5.25
N HIS A 102 11.29 1.98 5.31
CA HIS A 102 10.88 1.07 4.26
C HIS A 102 9.45 1.34 3.79
N VAL A 103 9.20 1.06 2.51
CA VAL A 103 7.86 1.00 1.91
C VAL A 103 7.61 -0.41 1.40
N VAL A 104 6.49 -1.01 1.79
CA VAL A 104 6.04 -2.30 1.27
C VAL A 104 4.71 -2.10 0.58
N MET A 105 4.64 -2.46 -0.69
CA MET A 105 3.42 -2.33 -1.49
C MET A 105 2.86 -3.70 -1.83
N LEU A 106 1.60 -3.92 -1.50
CA LEU A 106 0.85 -5.13 -1.81
C LEU A 106 -0.02 -4.86 -3.04
N ALA A 107 0.28 -5.54 -4.14
CA ALA A 107 -0.39 -5.44 -5.44
C ALA A 107 -0.66 -3.98 -5.90
N PRO A 108 0.34 -3.09 -5.90
CA PRO A 108 0.17 -1.72 -6.38
C PRO A 108 -0.03 -1.72 -7.91
N PRO A 109 -1.01 -0.99 -8.47
CA PRO A 109 -1.10 -0.79 -9.92
C PRO A 109 -0.08 0.26 -10.37
N ASN A 110 1.22 -0.05 -10.24
CA ASN A 110 2.32 0.88 -10.52
C ASN A 110 2.40 1.33 -11.99
N LYS A 111 1.81 0.54 -12.91
CA LYS A 111 1.65 0.88 -14.33
C LYS A 111 0.17 0.96 -14.74
N GLY A 112 -0.72 1.14 -13.77
CA GLY A 112 -2.16 1.12 -13.98
C GLY A 112 -2.77 -0.28 -13.90
N SER A 113 -4.06 -0.39 -14.25
CA SER A 113 -4.84 -1.64 -14.24
C SER A 113 -5.64 -1.75 -15.53
N GLU A 114 -5.45 -2.84 -16.26
CA GLU A 114 -6.17 -3.17 -17.49
C GLU A 114 -7.69 -3.31 -17.22
N ILE A 115 -8.05 -3.70 -16.01
CA ILE A 115 -9.46 -3.77 -15.59
C ILE A 115 -10.09 -2.38 -15.55
N VAL A 116 -9.35 -1.37 -15.10
CA VAL A 116 -9.82 0.02 -15.13
C VAL A 116 -10.06 0.47 -16.58
N ASP A 117 -9.17 0.14 -17.50
CA ASP A 117 -9.30 0.53 -18.92
C ASP A 117 -10.60 0.04 -19.55
N VAL A 118 -10.99 -1.21 -19.26
CA VAL A 118 -12.21 -1.82 -19.81
C VAL A 118 -13.45 -1.35 -19.08
N THR A 119 -13.36 -1.20 -17.76
CA THR A 119 -14.55 -0.99 -16.92
C THR A 119 -14.87 0.49 -16.69
N ARG A 120 -13.91 1.41 -16.80
CA ARG A 120 -14.13 2.85 -16.53
C ARG A 120 -15.15 3.52 -17.46
N LYS A 121 -15.41 2.95 -18.65
CA LYS A 121 -16.40 3.43 -19.61
C LYS A 121 -17.80 2.85 -19.33
N LEU A 122 -17.93 1.86 -18.46
CA LEU A 122 -19.18 1.24 -18.13
C LEU A 122 -20.03 2.16 -17.24
N PHE A 123 -21.33 2.15 -17.47
CA PHE A 123 -22.30 2.84 -16.61
C PHE A 123 -22.13 2.37 -15.15
N GLY A 124 -22.04 3.30 -14.22
CA GLY A 124 -21.89 3.00 -12.80
C GLY A 124 -20.45 2.83 -12.30
N PHE A 125 -19.42 2.79 -13.16
CA PHE A 125 -18.02 2.67 -12.71
C PHE A 125 -17.65 3.75 -11.70
N ASN A 126 -17.95 5.02 -11.99
CA ASN A 126 -17.67 6.15 -11.10
C ASN A 126 -18.42 6.03 -9.77
N TRP A 127 -19.63 5.51 -9.79
CA TRP A 127 -20.41 5.30 -8.57
C TRP A 127 -19.77 4.27 -7.65
N VAL A 128 -19.14 3.23 -8.21
CA VAL A 128 -18.47 2.16 -7.45
C VAL A 128 -17.05 2.52 -7.06
N ASN A 129 -16.27 3.11 -7.98
CA ASN A 129 -14.82 3.29 -7.83
C ASN A 129 -14.41 4.76 -7.58
N GLY A 130 -15.29 5.70 -7.87
CA GLY A 130 -15.06 7.13 -7.65
C GLY A 130 -13.94 7.74 -8.52
N PRO A 131 -13.60 9.02 -8.25
CA PRO A 131 -12.58 9.74 -9.03
C PRO A 131 -11.20 9.09 -9.00
N ALA A 132 -10.72 8.62 -7.83
CA ALA A 132 -9.43 7.95 -7.73
C ALA A 132 -9.35 6.67 -8.57
N GLY A 133 -10.46 5.94 -8.74
CA GLY A 133 -10.50 4.76 -9.57
C GLY A 133 -10.27 5.05 -11.06
N GLN A 134 -10.73 6.21 -11.55
CA GLN A 134 -10.51 6.65 -12.94
C GLN A 134 -9.02 6.94 -13.21
N GLU A 135 -8.28 7.39 -12.22
CA GLU A 135 -6.86 7.75 -12.34
C GLU A 135 -5.92 6.54 -12.39
N LEU A 136 -6.44 5.30 -12.22
CA LEU A 136 -5.63 4.05 -12.16
C LEU A 136 -5.60 3.28 -13.48
N SER A 137 -5.87 3.91 -14.61
CA SER A 137 -5.78 3.29 -15.95
C SER A 137 -4.33 3.02 -16.36
N THR A 138 -4.14 2.25 -17.45
CA THR A 138 -2.82 2.03 -18.06
C THR A 138 -2.39 3.16 -19.00
N ASP A 139 -3.23 4.19 -19.20
CA ASP A 139 -2.89 5.33 -20.05
C ASP A 139 -1.61 6.02 -19.60
N LYS A 140 -0.87 6.59 -20.54
CA LYS A 140 0.40 7.29 -20.27
C LYS A 140 0.24 8.52 -19.36
N ASP A 141 -0.91 9.13 -19.36
CA ASP A 141 -1.28 10.32 -18.56
C ASP A 141 -1.99 9.96 -17.24
N SER A 142 -2.18 8.66 -16.96
CA SER A 142 -2.72 8.22 -15.67
C SER A 142 -1.76 8.51 -14.52
N THR A 143 -2.30 8.69 -13.31
CA THR A 143 -1.48 9.00 -12.13
C THR A 143 -0.31 8.02 -11.94
N PRO A 144 -0.48 6.66 -11.98
CA PRO A 144 0.66 5.75 -11.82
C PRO A 144 1.78 5.94 -12.84
N ASN A 145 1.44 6.27 -14.10
CA ASN A 145 2.38 6.36 -15.21
C ASN A 145 3.06 7.72 -15.34
N THR A 146 2.53 8.76 -14.70
CA THR A 146 3.17 10.10 -14.64
C THR A 146 4.14 10.26 -13.48
N LEU A 147 4.13 9.33 -12.51
CA LEU A 147 5.04 9.38 -11.36
C LEU A 147 6.45 8.93 -11.73
N PRO A 148 7.50 9.57 -11.16
CA PRO A 148 8.88 9.20 -11.41
C PRO A 148 9.21 7.78 -10.88
N PRO A 149 10.37 7.21 -11.29
CA PRO A 149 10.97 6.08 -10.61
C PRO A 149 11.09 6.32 -9.11
N VAL A 150 10.98 5.25 -8.31
CA VAL A 150 11.12 5.38 -6.85
C VAL A 150 12.58 5.53 -6.44
N SER A 151 12.85 6.38 -5.45
CA SER A 151 14.19 6.64 -4.89
C SER A 151 14.31 6.22 -3.42
N PHE A 152 13.35 5.49 -2.91
CA PHE A 152 13.28 5.00 -1.53
C PHE A 152 13.29 3.46 -1.50
N SER A 153 13.60 2.87 -0.34
CA SER A 153 13.57 1.42 -0.14
C SER A 153 12.15 0.89 -0.34
N LEU A 154 11.93 0.14 -1.41
CA LEU A 154 10.61 -0.39 -1.80
C LEU A 154 10.64 -1.89 -2.05
N GLY A 155 9.92 -2.65 -1.24
CA GLY A 155 9.54 -4.04 -1.52
C GLY A 155 8.12 -4.12 -2.10
N VAL A 156 7.94 -4.91 -3.15
CA VAL A 156 6.64 -5.13 -3.79
C VAL A 156 6.24 -6.60 -3.67
N VAL A 157 5.03 -6.86 -3.21
CA VAL A 157 4.42 -8.20 -3.20
C VAL A 157 3.28 -8.21 -4.22
N ALA A 158 3.47 -8.96 -5.31
CA ALA A 158 2.45 -9.20 -6.33
C ALA A 158 1.66 -10.48 -6.03
N GLY A 159 0.38 -10.50 -6.36
CA GLY A 159 -0.43 -11.71 -6.39
C GLY A 159 -0.47 -12.33 -7.79
N SER A 160 -0.55 -13.66 -7.85
CA SER A 160 -0.64 -14.40 -9.12
C SER A 160 -1.82 -15.38 -9.18
N MET A 161 -2.81 -15.22 -8.30
CA MET A 161 -3.99 -16.08 -8.27
C MET A 161 -5.26 -15.23 -8.44
N SER A 162 -6.08 -15.61 -9.40
CA SER A 162 -7.38 -14.98 -9.66
C SER A 162 -8.50 -16.03 -9.59
N PHE A 163 -9.64 -15.63 -9.02
CA PHE A 163 -10.88 -16.40 -9.06
C PHE A 163 -11.89 -15.81 -10.06
N ASN A 164 -11.49 -14.78 -10.82
CA ASN A 164 -12.33 -14.13 -11.78
C ASN A 164 -11.80 -14.35 -13.21
N PRO A 165 -12.26 -15.41 -13.92
CA PRO A 165 -11.76 -15.71 -15.27
C PRO A 165 -12.08 -14.61 -16.28
N VAL A 166 -13.15 -13.82 -16.06
CA VAL A 166 -13.50 -12.71 -16.96
C VAL A 166 -12.43 -11.62 -16.88
N TYR A 167 -12.00 -11.27 -15.67
CA TYR A 167 -10.94 -10.27 -15.50
C TYR A 167 -9.58 -10.79 -15.96
N SER A 168 -9.25 -12.05 -15.67
CA SER A 168 -7.99 -12.65 -16.11
C SER A 168 -7.88 -12.79 -17.63
N ASN A 169 -9.00 -12.86 -18.37
CA ASN A 169 -8.98 -12.80 -19.83
C ASN A 169 -8.66 -11.40 -20.40
N VAL A 170 -8.84 -10.36 -19.60
CA VAL A 170 -8.52 -8.97 -19.96
C VAL A 170 -7.07 -8.62 -19.60
N ILE A 171 -6.59 -9.18 -18.49
CA ILE A 171 -5.25 -8.91 -17.95
C ILE A 171 -4.22 -9.76 -18.68
N ASN A 172 -3.14 -9.15 -19.17
CA ASN A 172 -2.06 -9.86 -19.83
C ASN A 172 -1.11 -10.53 -18.83
N GLY A 173 -1.01 -11.87 -18.88
CA GLY A 173 -0.10 -12.66 -18.04
C GLY A 173 -0.66 -12.96 -16.65
N PRO A 174 0.21 -13.40 -15.71
CA PRO A 174 -0.21 -13.72 -14.35
C PRO A 174 -0.78 -12.50 -13.63
N ASP A 175 -1.90 -12.70 -12.91
CA ASP A 175 -2.64 -11.64 -12.23
C ASP A 175 -3.26 -12.11 -10.91
N ASP A 176 -3.69 -11.15 -10.10
CA ASP A 176 -4.35 -11.40 -8.83
C ASP A 176 -5.90 -11.20 -8.88
N GLY A 177 -6.43 -11.04 -10.09
CA GLY A 177 -7.84 -10.75 -10.36
C GLY A 177 -8.15 -9.26 -10.55
N LYS A 178 -7.16 -8.36 -10.40
CA LYS A 178 -7.31 -6.90 -10.62
C LYS A 178 -6.08 -6.23 -11.21
N VAL A 179 -4.89 -6.70 -10.89
CA VAL A 179 -3.61 -6.11 -11.32
C VAL A 179 -2.72 -7.23 -11.83
N SER A 180 -2.12 -7.05 -13.00
CA SER A 180 -1.12 -7.98 -13.52
C SER A 180 0.18 -7.93 -12.70
N VAL A 181 0.88 -9.05 -12.59
CA VAL A 181 2.20 -9.09 -11.94
C VAL A 181 3.15 -8.05 -12.58
N SER A 182 3.11 -7.89 -13.89
CA SER A 182 3.92 -6.90 -14.61
C SER A 182 3.56 -5.46 -14.28
N SER A 183 2.29 -5.17 -13.99
CA SER A 183 1.82 -3.84 -13.63
C SER A 183 2.22 -3.43 -12.21
N THR A 184 2.51 -4.40 -11.34
CA THR A 184 3.00 -4.08 -9.98
C THR A 184 4.44 -3.56 -9.94
N GLN A 185 5.20 -3.76 -10.99
CA GLN A 185 6.62 -3.37 -11.07
C GLN A 185 6.79 -1.87 -11.30
N VAL A 186 7.83 -1.30 -10.69
CA VAL A 186 8.24 0.11 -10.90
C VAL A 186 9.77 0.23 -10.89
N ALA A 187 10.30 1.12 -11.70
CA ALA A 187 11.74 1.38 -11.73
C ALA A 187 12.22 1.94 -10.37
N GLY A 188 13.36 1.45 -9.88
CA GLY A 188 13.93 1.83 -8.59
C GLY A 188 13.45 0.98 -7.40
N MET A 189 12.50 0.06 -7.56
CA MET A 189 12.13 -0.87 -6.48
C MET A 189 13.32 -1.75 -6.09
N SER A 190 13.44 -2.03 -4.78
CA SER A 190 14.55 -2.83 -4.22
C SER A 190 14.31 -4.32 -4.38
N ASP A 191 13.06 -4.78 -4.32
CA ASP A 191 12.69 -6.18 -4.41
C ASP A 191 11.25 -6.36 -4.93
N HIS A 192 10.99 -7.52 -5.56
CA HIS A 192 9.69 -7.88 -6.12
C HIS A 192 9.42 -9.37 -5.94
N ILE A 193 8.42 -9.71 -5.15
CA ILE A 193 8.04 -11.09 -4.85
C ILE A 193 6.64 -11.38 -5.41
N VAL A 194 6.48 -12.55 -6.01
CA VAL A 194 5.19 -13.03 -6.52
C VAL A 194 4.70 -14.18 -5.64
N LEU A 195 3.48 -14.05 -5.12
CA LEU A 195 2.84 -15.06 -4.28
C LEU A 195 1.51 -15.54 -4.89
N PRO A 196 1.12 -16.81 -4.65
CA PRO A 196 -0.15 -17.36 -5.12
C PRO A 196 -1.31 -16.86 -4.24
N VAL A 197 -1.60 -15.56 -4.32
CA VAL A 197 -2.64 -14.87 -3.54
C VAL A 197 -3.49 -14.00 -4.44
N THR A 198 -4.74 -13.74 -4.02
CA THR A 198 -5.67 -12.88 -4.74
C THR A 198 -5.59 -11.44 -4.24
N HIS A 199 -5.92 -10.47 -5.09
CA HIS A 199 -5.93 -9.04 -4.79
C HIS A 199 -6.73 -8.70 -3.53
N THR A 200 -7.91 -9.30 -3.42
CA THR A 200 -8.91 -8.90 -2.42
C THR A 200 -8.52 -9.27 -0.99
N PHE A 201 -7.80 -10.37 -0.80
CA PHE A 201 -7.55 -10.94 0.53
C PHE A 201 -6.07 -10.99 0.93
N MET A 202 -5.17 -10.48 0.08
CA MET A 202 -3.73 -10.60 0.32
C MET A 202 -3.27 -9.96 1.63
N MET A 203 -3.90 -8.86 2.10
CA MET A 203 -3.54 -8.20 3.36
C MET A 203 -3.68 -9.10 4.59
N ASN A 204 -4.53 -10.13 4.49
CA ASN A 204 -4.81 -11.07 5.58
C ASN A 204 -4.12 -12.43 5.38
N ASN A 205 -3.41 -12.62 4.26
CA ASN A 205 -2.74 -13.87 3.94
C ASN A 205 -1.46 -14.03 4.77
N PRO A 206 -1.24 -15.18 5.45
CA PRO A 206 -0.06 -15.40 6.28
C PRO A 206 1.27 -15.32 5.53
N LEU A 207 1.32 -15.73 4.26
CA LEU A 207 2.53 -15.63 3.43
C LEU A 207 2.87 -14.15 3.18
N VAL A 208 1.88 -13.33 2.84
CA VAL A 208 2.06 -11.88 2.64
C VAL A 208 2.49 -11.20 3.94
N ILE A 209 1.83 -11.52 5.06
CA ILE A 209 2.21 -10.98 6.37
C ILE A 209 3.65 -11.35 6.73
N SER A 210 4.07 -12.58 6.42
CA SER A 210 5.46 -13.01 6.64
C SER A 210 6.45 -12.20 5.82
N GLN A 211 6.16 -11.93 4.55
CA GLN A 211 7.02 -11.09 3.69
C GLN A 211 7.07 -9.63 4.17
N VAL A 212 5.94 -9.04 4.54
CA VAL A 212 5.91 -7.71 5.16
C VAL A 212 6.84 -7.65 6.38
N LYS A 213 6.79 -8.65 7.25
CA LYS A 213 7.68 -8.72 8.42
C LYS A 213 9.16 -8.83 8.05
N ASN A 214 9.48 -9.47 6.94
CA ASN A 214 10.86 -9.57 6.46
C ASN A 214 11.37 -8.24 5.93
N TYR A 215 10.53 -7.48 5.21
CA TYR A 215 10.88 -6.15 4.71
C TYR A 215 11.04 -5.09 5.82
N LEU A 216 10.38 -5.26 6.96
CA LEU A 216 10.39 -4.32 8.08
C LEU A 216 11.50 -4.62 9.13
N LYS A 217 12.41 -5.54 8.85
CA LYS A 217 13.57 -5.86 9.70
C LYS A 217 14.79 -5.02 9.35
#